data_23f748f223de8ae3f3f3e2e28332ff63
#
_entry.id   23f748f223de8ae3f3f3e2e28332ff63
#
_cell.length_a   1.000
_cell.length_b   1.000
_cell.length_c   1.000
_cell.angle_alpha   90.00
_cell.angle_beta   90.00
_cell.angle_gamma   90.00
#
_symmetry.space_group_name_H-M   'P 1'
#
loop_
_entity.id
_entity.type
_entity.pdbx_description
1 polymer ?
#
loop_
_entity_poly.entity_id
_entity_poly.type
_entity_poly.pdbx_seq_one_letter_code
_entity_poly.pdbx_strand_id
1 'polypeptide(L)'
;MQAKPKWYMGFSDNTNFTFLLTTICDVASIYAPCAASFGMEPWHEAIQDAYDVLTGKKNIVKGYPMWEKEGIRDEEHPLLPYNLTEKRELYYYIPGVGGSMARGYEVFLSGRLIGGCMDCLVNLTGTSFDKVAEFQKKYRDDGILWFLESCDLNVMSIRRAMWHMKQAGWFENTKGFLIGRPLQFGQEMMGLDQYLSLIHI
;
A
#
# COMPACT_ATOMS: atom_id res chain seq x y z
N MET A 1 13.58 -6.08 18.89
CA MET A 1 12.91 -4.90 18.29
C MET A 1 12.05 -4.16 19.32
N GLN A 2 11.12 -4.82 20.02
CA GLN A 2 10.23 -4.15 21.00
C GLN A 2 10.95 -3.36 22.11
N ALA A 3 12.08 -3.85 22.62
CA ALA A 3 12.79 -3.18 23.73
C ALA A 3 13.48 -1.86 23.33
N LYS A 4 13.83 -1.71 22.05
CA LYS A 4 14.43 -0.49 21.48
C LYS A 4 13.93 -0.33 20.05
N PRO A 5 12.70 0.15 19.85
CA PRO A 5 12.13 0.31 18.51
C PRO A 5 12.95 1.33 17.71
N LYS A 6 13.12 1.03 16.43
CA LYS A 6 13.73 1.93 15.45
C LYS A 6 12.83 1.99 14.24
N TRP A 7 12.82 3.12 13.59
CA TRP A 7 12.16 3.23 12.30
C TRP A 7 12.85 2.35 11.26
N TYR A 8 12.05 1.65 10.52
CA TYR A 8 12.42 0.95 9.30
C TYR A 8 11.50 1.41 8.17
N MET A 9 12.07 1.73 7.02
CA MET A 9 11.35 2.26 5.88
C MET A 9 11.74 1.55 4.59
N GLY A 10 10.75 1.24 3.77
CA GLY A 10 10.91 0.65 2.46
C GLY A 10 9.57 0.20 1.87
N PHE A 11 9.55 -0.07 0.57
CA PHE A 11 8.40 -0.59 -0.17
C PHE A 11 8.77 -1.87 -0.93
N SER A 12 7.84 -2.46 -1.69
CA SER A 12 8.06 -3.67 -2.48
C SER A 12 8.50 -4.85 -1.60
N ASP A 13 9.61 -5.52 -1.88
CA ASP A 13 10.13 -6.65 -1.11
C ASP A 13 10.38 -6.35 0.37
N ASN A 14 10.58 -5.07 0.73
CA ASN A 14 10.65 -4.67 2.13
C ASN A 14 9.35 -4.96 2.91
N THR A 15 8.24 -5.24 2.22
CA THR A 15 7.00 -5.74 2.84
C THR A 15 7.27 -6.96 3.72
N ASN A 16 8.15 -7.86 3.29
CA ASN A 16 8.54 -9.03 4.07
C ASN A 16 9.13 -8.68 5.44
N PHE A 17 9.61 -7.47 5.62
CA PHE A 17 10.11 -6.99 6.91
C PHE A 17 9.15 -5.99 7.57
N THR A 18 8.67 -4.98 6.85
CA THR A 18 7.80 -3.93 7.40
C THR A 18 6.50 -4.50 7.95
N PHE A 19 5.88 -5.43 7.23
CA PHE A 19 4.64 -6.09 7.64
C PHE A 19 4.85 -6.97 8.88
N LEU A 20 5.91 -7.79 8.89
CA LEU A 20 6.21 -8.66 10.02
C LEU A 20 6.66 -7.87 11.26
N LEU A 21 7.38 -6.76 11.07
CA LEU A 21 7.75 -5.88 12.17
C LEU A 21 6.50 -5.35 12.89
N THR A 22 5.46 -5.02 12.13
CA THR A 22 4.18 -4.55 12.68
C THR A 22 3.36 -5.68 13.27
N THR A 23 3.14 -6.77 12.53
CA THR A 23 2.21 -7.84 12.95
C THR A 23 2.78 -8.78 14.03
N ILE A 24 4.09 -9.02 14.04
CA ILE A 24 4.75 -9.90 15.02
C ILE A 24 5.34 -9.11 16.19
N CYS A 25 6.07 -8.02 15.86
CA CYS A 25 6.81 -7.27 16.88
C CYS A 25 6.01 -6.11 17.48
N ASP A 26 4.85 -5.79 16.91
CA ASP A 26 4.02 -4.64 17.33
C ASP A 26 4.80 -3.32 17.33
N VAL A 27 5.62 -3.13 16.31
CA VAL A 27 6.44 -1.93 16.10
C VAL A 27 6.04 -1.32 14.76
N ALA A 28 5.72 -0.03 14.77
CA ALA A 28 5.38 0.68 13.56
C ALA A 28 6.56 0.71 12.58
N SER A 29 6.25 0.60 11.30
CA SER A 29 7.17 0.74 10.17
C SER A 29 6.63 1.76 9.19
N ILE A 30 7.46 2.19 8.23
CA ILE A 30 7.08 3.19 7.24
C ILE A 30 7.12 2.51 5.86
N TYR A 31 5.97 2.40 5.20
CA TYR A 31 5.89 1.96 3.82
C TYR A 31 6.08 3.16 2.89
N ALA A 32 7.31 3.37 2.42
CA ALA A 32 7.73 4.58 1.71
C ALA A 32 9.01 4.30 0.89
N PRO A 33 9.53 5.30 0.15
CA PRO A 33 10.69 5.12 -0.71
C PRO A 33 11.88 4.41 -0.05
N CYS A 34 12.53 3.54 -0.82
CA CYS A 34 13.79 2.89 -0.44
C CYS A 34 14.97 3.87 -0.53
N ALA A 35 16.12 3.48 0.02
CA ALA A 35 17.33 4.32 0.08
C ALA A 35 17.73 4.87 -1.29
N ALA A 36 17.64 4.10 -2.37
CA ALA A 36 17.98 4.54 -3.73
C ALA A 36 17.15 5.74 -4.21
N SER A 37 15.91 5.88 -3.74
CA SER A 37 15.05 7.01 -4.12
C SER A 37 15.57 8.36 -3.62
N PHE A 38 16.36 8.36 -2.56
CA PHE A 38 16.97 9.57 -1.99
C PHE A 38 18.15 10.11 -2.81
N GLY A 39 18.59 9.38 -3.84
CA GLY A 39 19.55 9.89 -4.81
C GLY A 39 18.97 10.88 -5.81
N MET A 40 17.66 11.04 -5.86
CA MET A 40 16.98 11.96 -6.79
C MET A 40 17.41 13.43 -6.58
N GLU A 41 17.66 14.15 -7.68
CA GLU A 41 18.02 15.58 -7.63
C GLU A 41 17.25 16.39 -8.69
N PRO A 42 16.47 17.43 -8.27
CA PRO A 42 16.08 17.75 -6.90
C PRO A 42 15.10 16.72 -6.31
N TRP A 43 15.04 16.62 -4.98
CA TRP A 43 14.03 15.79 -4.34
C TRP A 43 12.61 16.22 -4.69
N HIS A 44 11.81 15.28 -5.10
CA HIS A 44 10.36 15.50 -5.15
C HIS A 44 9.79 15.62 -3.73
N GLU A 45 8.66 16.34 -3.57
CA GLU A 45 8.01 16.53 -2.26
C GLU A 45 7.70 15.20 -1.55
N ALA A 46 7.42 14.11 -2.28
CA ALA A 46 7.20 12.79 -1.70
C ALA A 46 8.44 12.21 -1.02
N ILE A 47 9.64 12.48 -1.55
CA ILE A 47 10.90 12.06 -0.95
C ILE A 47 11.19 12.90 0.30
N GLN A 48 10.95 14.21 0.23
CA GLN A 48 11.07 15.11 1.37
C GLN A 48 10.10 14.72 2.49
N ASP A 49 8.85 14.41 2.16
CA ASP A 49 7.84 13.97 3.12
C ASP A 49 8.22 12.66 3.80
N ALA A 50 8.73 11.69 3.05
CA ALA A 50 9.22 10.43 3.60
C ALA A 50 10.37 10.66 4.61
N TYR A 51 11.31 11.53 4.28
CA TYR A 51 12.40 11.92 5.17
C TYR A 51 11.89 12.66 6.43
N ASP A 52 10.92 13.56 6.27
CA ASP A 52 10.36 14.32 7.38
C ASP A 52 9.54 13.43 8.33
N VAL A 53 8.83 12.43 7.81
CA VAL A 53 8.16 11.41 8.64
C VAL A 53 9.20 10.56 9.37
N LEU A 54 10.23 10.08 8.66
CA LEU A 54 11.30 9.26 9.25
C LEU A 54 12.03 9.97 10.38
N THR A 55 12.22 11.29 10.25
CA THR A 55 12.90 12.12 11.25
C THR A 55 11.98 12.73 12.30
N GLY A 56 10.67 12.42 12.24
CA GLY A 56 9.67 12.90 13.19
C GLY A 56 9.30 14.39 13.04
N LYS A 57 9.69 15.02 11.94
CA LYS A 57 9.33 16.42 11.64
C LYS A 57 7.90 16.57 11.13
N LYS A 58 7.34 15.48 10.57
CA LYS A 58 6.02 15.45 9.95
C LYS A 58 5.27 14.18 10.36
N ASN A 59 3.99 14.31 10.66
CA ASN A 59 3.11 13.19 11.00
C ASN A 59 1.84 13.13 10.13
N ILE A 60 1.71 14.07 9.19
CA ILE A 60 0.60 14.12 8.22
C ILE A 60 1.20 14.23 6.83
N VAL A 61 0.85 13.30 5.96
CA VAL A 61 1.23 13.31 4.54
C VAL A 61 -0.02 13.55 3.71
N LYS A 62 0.07 14.47 2.76
CA LYS A 62 -0.98 14.75 1.78
C LYS A 62 -0.72 13.95 0.51
N GLY A 63 -1.77 13.60 -0.20
CA GLY A 63 -1.59 12.98 -1.51
C GLY A 63 -1.10 13.99 -2.55
N TYR A 64 -0.25 13.55 -3.47
CA TYR A 64 0.35 14.38 -4.52
C TYR A 64 -0.59 14.50 -5.71
N PRO A 65 -0.64 15.67 -6.40
CA PRO A 65 -1.58 15.91 -7.48
C PRO A 65 -1.21 15.20 -8.79
N MET A 66 0.07 14.89 -8.96
CA MET A 66 0.61 14.28 -10.18
C MET A 66 1.35 12.98 -9.86
N TRP A 67 1.50 12.14 -10.88
CA TRP A 67 2.29 10.91 -10.78
C TRP A 67 3.02 10.60 -12.10
N GLU A 68 4.06 9.77 -11.98
CA GLU A 68 4.88 9.30 -13.08
C GLU A 68 4.29 8.01 -13.68
N LYS A 69 3.89 8.05 -14.95
CA LYS A 69 3.45 6.85 -15.67
C LYS A 69 4.64 6.06 -16.22
N GLU A 70 5.61 6.76 -16.77
CA GLU A 70 6.82 6.18 -17.33
C GLU A 70 8.04 6.86 -16.71
N GLY A 71 8.89 6.07 -16.04
CA GLY A 71 10.15 6.55 -15.50
C GLY A 71 11.14 6.89 -16.59
N ILE A 72 11.88 7.97 -16.39
CA ILE A 72 12.92 8.45 -17.33
C ILE A 72 14.34 8.28 -16.80
N ARG A 73 14.47 7.72 -15.59
CA ARG A 73 15.78 7.40 -15.02
C ARG A 73 16.37 6.16 -15.66
N ASP A 74 17.64 6.25 -16.00
CA ASP A 74 18.45 5.18 -16.56
C ASP A 74 19.82 5.13 -15.89
N GLU A 75 20.71 4.27 -16.38
CA GLU A 75 22.08 4.13 -15.84
C GLU A 75 22.95 5.36 -16.05
N GLU A 76 22.70 6.11 -17.13
CA GLU A 76 23.45 7.34 -17.47
C GLU A 76 22.93 8.54 -16.67
N HIS A 77 21.63 8.53 -16.31
CA HIS A 77 20.93 9.60 -15.63
C HIS A 77 20.18 9.12 -14.38
N PRO A 78 20.87 8.53 -13.38
CA PRO A 78 20.21 7.86 -12.24
C PRO A 78 19.56 8.82 -11.26
N LEU A 79 19.90 10.11 -11.30
CA LEU A 79 19.43 11.12 -10.33
C LEU A 79 18.22 11.90 -10.82
N LEU A 80 17.77 11.70 -12.07
CA LEU A 80 16.64 12.46 -12.62
C LEU A 80 15.40 12.40 -11.70
N PRO A 81 14.67 13.52 -11.58
CA PRO A 81 13.41 13.55 -10.82
C PRO A 81 12.31 12.73 -11.52
N TYR A 82 11.15 12.59 -10.85
CA TYR A 82 9.99 11.94 -11.43
C TYR A 82 9.48 12.66 -12.67
N ASN A 83 9.12 11.91 -13.70
CA ASN A 83 8.47 12.37 -14.91
C ASN A 83 6.95 12.50 -14.68
N LEU A 84 6.51 13.56 -14.04
CA LEU A 84 5.13 13.77 -13.61
C LEU A 84 4.23 14.16 -14.78
N THR A 85 3.69 13.18 -15.50
CA THR A 85 2.84 13.38 -16.69
C THR A 85 1.36 13.25 -16.41
N GLU A 86 0.97 12.48 -15.40
CA GLU A 86 -0.42 12.11 -15.15
C GLU A 86 -1.00 12.79 -13.91
N LYS A 87 -2.26 13.23 -14.01
CA LYS A 87 -3.01 13.71 -12.85
C LYS A 87 -3.48 12.55 -12.00
N ARG A 88 -3.38 12.72 -10.66
CA ARG A 88 -3.96 11.77 -9.73
C ARG A 88 -5.48 11.85 -9.77
N GLU A 89 -6.12 10.70 -9.92
CA GLU A 89 -7.55 10.51 -9.73
C GLU A 89 -7.77 9.58 -8.55
N LEU A 90 -8.73 9.90 -7.68
CA LEU A 90 -9.16 9.07 -6.58
C LEU A 90 -10.54 8.52 -6.88
N TYR A 91 -10.69 7.23 -6.66
CA TYR A 91 -11.94 6.51 -6.83
C TYR A 91 -12.36 5.95 -5.47
N TYR A 92 -13.64 6.12 -5.14
CA TYR A 92 -14.24 5.58 -3.92
C TYR A 92 -15.21 4.48 -4.29
N TYR A 93 -15.17 3.41 -3.56
CA TYR A 93 -16.20 2.39 -3.61
C TYR A 93 -16.84 2.26 -2.23
N ILE A 94 -18.18 2.32 -2.20
CA ILE A 94 -18.97 2.15 -0.98
C ILE A 94 -19.86 0.92 -1.18
N PRO A 95 -19.66 -0.16 -0.40
CA PRO A 95 -20.51 -1.35 -0.49
C PRO A 95 -21.97 -1.01 -0.28
N GLY A 96 -22.86 -1.63 -1.07
CA GLY A 96 -24.31 -1.46 -0.95
C GLY A 96 -24.90 -0.27 -1.70
N VAL A 97 -24.09 0.63 -2.26
CA VAL A 97 -24.59 1.76 -3.09
C VAL A 97 -24.60 1.41 -4.58
N GLY A 98 -24.33 0.14 -4.91
CA GLY A 98 -24.39 -0.38 -6.27
C GLY A 98 -23.23 0.08 -7.15
N GLY A 99 -22.09 -0.57 -7.07
CA GLY A 99 -21.01 -0.64 -8.08
C GLY A 99 -20.52 0.63 -8.78
N SER A 100 -21.07 1.80 -8.48
CA SER A 100 -20.71 3.05 -9.11
C SER A 100 -19.59 3.73 -8.33
N MET A 101 -18.48 4.01 -9.05
CA MET A 101 -17.41 4.83 -8.50
C MET A 101 -17.87 6.29 -8.43
N ALA A 102 -18.02 6.80 -7.23
CA ALA A 102 -18.39 8.19 -7.01
C ALA A 102 -17.12 9.06 -6.95
N ARG A 103 -16.94 9.94 -7.93
CA ARG A 103 -15.93 11.01 -7.87
C ARG A 103 -16.43 12.11 -6.91
N GLY A 104 -15.54 12.63 -6.08
CA GLY A 104 -15.79 13.87 -5.33
C GLY A 104 -16.43 13.70 -3.95
N TYR A 105 -16.49 12.50 -3.39
CA TYR A 105 -16.88 12.31 -1.99
C TYR A 105 -15.67 12.40 -1.06
N GLU A 106 -15.84 13.06 0.08
CA GLU A 106 -14.90 12.97 1.19
C GLU A 106 -15.19 11.69 1.99
N VAL A 107 -14.18 10.85 2.19
CA VAL A 107 -14.26 9.64 2.97
C VAL A 107 -13.28 9.72 4.13
N PHE A 108 -13.78 9.53 5.34
CA PHE A 108 -12.98 9.46 6.55
C PHE A 108 -12.93 8.01 7.03
N LEU A 109 -11.73 7.48 7.14
CA LEU A 109 -11.47 6.14 7.66
C LEU A 109 -10.52 6.22 8.85
N SER A 110 -10.76 5.41 9.87
CA SER A 110 -9.91 5.32 11.06
C SER A 110 -9.65 3.86 11.40
N GLY A 111 -8.42 3.52 11.75
CA GLY A 111 -8.02 2.17 12.10
C GLY A 111 -6.50 2.00 12.11
N ARG A 112 -6.02 0.82 12.46
CA ARG A 112 -4.61 0.45 12.36
C ARG A 112 -4.24 0.19 10.91
N LEU A 113 -3.27 0.94 10.40
CA LEU A 113 -2.82 0.83 9.02
C LEU A 113 -1.80 -0.29 8.89
N ILE A 114 -2.13 -1.35 8.15
CA ILE A 114 -1.22 -2.44 7.79
C ILE A 114 -1.39 -2.82 6.32
N GLY A 115 -0.36 -3.40 5.72
CA GLY A 115 -0.40 -3.81 4.32
C GLY A 115 0.98 -3.81 3.68
N GLY A 116 1.02 -3.57 2.38
CA GLY A 116 2.23 -3.55 1.57
C GLY A 116 2.00 -4.10 0.16
N CYS A 117 3.07 -4.64 -0.43
CA CYS A 117 3.07 -5.30 -1.71
C CYS A 117 2.36 -6.66 -1.64
N MET A 118 1.29 -6.83 -2.42
CA MET A 118 0.51 -8.08 -2.45
C MET A 118 1.32 -9.26 -2.95
N ASP A 119 2.32 -9.01 -3.81
CA ASP A 119 3.25 -10.03 -4.31
C ASP A 119 4.02 -10.71 -3.15
N CYS A 120 4.31 -9.96 -2.08
CA CYS A 120 4.91 -10.47 -0.86
C CYS A 120 3.86 -11.03 0.12
N LEU A 121 2.77 -10.29 0.34
CA LEU A 121 1.75 -10.63 1.34
C LEU A 121 1.11 -11.99 1.07
N VAL A 122 0.83 -12.32 -0.21
CA VAL A 122 0.25 -13.61 -0.57
C VAL A 122 1.15 -14.79 -0.20
N ASN A 123 2.47 -14.59 -0.22
CA ASN A 123 3.45 -15.61 0.17
C ASN A 123 3.60 -15.75 1.69
N LEU A 124 3.25 -14.72 2.46
CA LEU A 124 3.25 -14.76 3.93
C LEU A 124 1.99 -15.41 4.49
N THR A 125 0.88 -15.36 3.75
CA THR A 125 -0.43 -15.85 4.18
C THR A 125 -0.40 -17.35 4.47
N GLY A 126 -0.80 -17.74 5.68
CA GLY A 126 -0.84 -19.14 6.13
C GLY A 126 0.52 -19.74 6.49
N THR A 127 1.59 -18.97 6.50
CA THR A 127 2.91 -19.41 6.97
C THR A 127 3.04 -19.27 8.50
N SER A 128 4.16 -19.77 9.06
CA SER A 128 4.47 -19.57 10.48
C SER A 128 4.64 -18.09 10.88
N PHE A 129 4.88 -17.22 9.92
CA PHE A 129 5.01 -15.77 10.10
C PHE A 129 3.66 -15.03 10.04
N ASP A 130 2.59 -15.71 9.62
CA ASP A 130 1.24 -15.12 9.60
C ASP A 130 0.72 -14.93 11.02
N LYS A 131 0.72 -13.68 11.47
CA LYS A 131 0.21 -13.27 12.78
C LYS A 131 -0.89 -12.22 12.68
N VAL A 132 -1.57 -12.18 11.54
CA VAL A 132 -2.64 -11.21 11.29
C VAL A 132 -3.81 -11.41 12.24
N ALA A 133 -4.20 -12.66 12.51
CA ALA A 133 -5.32 -12.93 13.42
C ALA A 133 -5.05 -12.42 14.84
N GLU A 134 -3.83 -12.63 15.35
CA GLU A 134 -3.41 -12.12 16.67
C GLU A 134 -3.36 -10.60 16.69
N PHE A 135 -2.86 -9.97 15.63
CA PHE A 135 -2.83 -8.52 15.51
C PHE A 135 -4.23 -7.92 15.46
N GLN A 136 -5.15 -8.47 14.66
CA GLN A 136 -6.55 -8.06 14.59
C GLN A 136 -7.25 -8.21 15.95
N LYS A 137 -7.01 -9.30 16.64
CA LYS A 137 -7.56 -9.52 17.99
C LYS A 137 -7.08 -8.45 18.99
N LYS A 138 -5.78 -8.10 18.92
CA LYS A 138 -5.19 -7.07 19.78
C LYS A 138 -5.80 -5.69 19.54
N TYR A 139 -6.04 -5.35 18.28
CA TYR A 139 -6.54 -4.03 17.84
C TYR A 139 -8.01 -4.09 17.39
N ARG A 140 -8.80 -4.95 18.02
CA ARG A 140 -10.20 -5.19 17.63
C ARG A 140 -11.04 -3.91 17.63
N ASP A 141 -10.87 -3.06 18.62
CA ASP A 141 -11.67 -1.85 18.78
C ASP A 141 -11.25 -0.75 17.80
N ASP A 142 -9.98 -0.69 17.44
CA ASP A 142 -9.47 0.25 16.43
C ASP A 142 -9.90 -0.15 15.01
N GLY A 143 -9.90 -1.45 14.73
CA GLY A 143 -10.07 -2.02 13.40
C GLY A 143 -8.87 -1.82 12.48
N ILE A 144 -8.90 -2.42 11.31
CA ILE A 144 -7.79 -2.45 10.36
C ILE A 144 -8.11 -1.65 9.10
N LEU A 145 -7.20 -0.78 8.71
CA LEU A 145 -7.12 -0.18 7.38
C LEU A 145 -6.03 -0.88 6.59
N TRP A 146 -6.40 -1.53 5.51
CA TRP A 146 -5.45 -2.18 4.61
C TRP A 146 -4.95 -1.21 3.57
N PHE A 147 -3.63 -1.12 3.38
CA PHE A 147 -3.05 -0.52 2.19
C PHE A 147 -2.39 -1.62 1.35
N LEU A 148 -2.80 -1.72 0.10
CA LEU A 148 -2.38 -2.79 -0.80
C LEU A 148 -1.93 -2.19 -2.13
N GLU A 149 -0.81 -2.64 -2.63
CA GLU A 149 -0.33 -2.35 -3.98
C GLU A 149 0.25 -3.63 -4.60
N SER A 150 0.48 -3.63 -5.89
CA SER A 150 0.98 -4.78 -6.63
C SER A 150 1.92 -4.35 -7.74
N CYS A 151 3.01 -5.09 -7.90
CA CYS A 151 4.01 -4.91 -8.94
C CYS A 151 3.78 -5.88 -10.11
N ASP A 152 3.93 -7.19 -9.86
CA ASP A 152 3.96 -8.22 -10.89
C ASP A 152 2.66 -9.01 -11.02
N LEU A 153 1.76 -8.92 -10.03
CA LEU A 153 0.50 -9.64 -10.07
C LEU A 153 -0.42 -9.05 -11.14
N ASN A 154 -0.85 -9.89 -12.06
CA ASN A 154 -1.92 -9.56 -12.98
C ASN A 154 -3.29 -9.58 -12.27
N VAL A 155 -4.36 -9.11 -12.93
CA VAL A 155 -5.71 -9.00 -12.36
C VAL A 155 -6.19 -10.33 -11.78
N MET A 156 -5.98 -11.45 -12.47
CA MET A 156 -6.40 -12.76 -11.98
C MET A 156 -5.60 -13.22 -10.77
N SER A 157 -4.32 -12.89 -10.73
CA SER A 157 -3.45 -13.18 -9.59
C SER A 157 -3.80 -12.31 -8.38
N ILE A 158 -4.11 -11.02 -8.58
CA ILE A 158 -4.65 -10.14 -7.54
C ILE A 158 -5.95 -10.72 -6.95
N ARG A 159 -6.87 -11.16 -7.81
CA ARG A 159 -8.11 -11.80 -7.36
C ARG A 159 -7.85 -13.04 -6.49
N ARG A 160 -6.94 -13.90 -6.93
CA ARG A 160 -6.56 -15.10 -6.17
C ARG A 160 -5.91 -14.74 -4.83
N ALA A 161 -5.01 -13.74 -4.84
CA ALA A 161 -4.37 -13.23 -3.63
C ALA A 161 -5.39 -12.69 -2.62
N MET A 162 -6.31 -11.83 -3.06
CA MET A 162 -7.39 -11.29 -2.23
C MET A 162 -8.28 -12.41 -1.67
N TRP A 163 -8.67 -13.37 -2.51
CA TRP A 163 -9.44 -14.53 -2.07
C TRP A 163 -8.68 -15.34 -1.03
N HIS A 164 -7.38 -15.61 -1.25
CA HIS A 164 -6.54 -16.37 -0.33
C HIS A 164 -6.42 -15.68 1.03
N MET A 165 -6.07 -14.38 1.05
CA MET A 165 -6.00 -13.59 2.27
C MET A 165 -7.35 -13.55 3.01
N LYS A 166 -8.47 -13.43 2.28
CA LYS A 166 -9.81 -13.50 2.86
C LYS A 166 -10.09 -14.85 3.53
N GLN A 167 -9.78 -15.98 2.84
CA GLN A 167 -9.98 -17.32 3.41
C GLN A 167 -9.09 -17.57 4.63
N ALA A 168 -7.93 -16.93 4.71
CA ALA A 168 -7.05 -16.95 5.87
C ALA A 168 -7.53 -16.03 7.03
N GLY A 169 -8.67 -15.34 6.86
CA GLY A 169 -9.25 -14.49 7.91
C GLY A 169 -8.61 -13.10 8.03
N TRP A 170 -7.81 -12.68 7.06
CA TRP A 170 -7.10 -11.41 7.16
C TRP A 170 -8.01 -10.19 7.17
N PHE A 171 -9.23 -10.31 6.63
CA PHE A 171 -10.14 -9.18 6.47
C PHE A 171 -11.31 -9.14 7.47
N GLU A 172 -11.26 -9.96 8.52
CA GLU A 172 -12.39 -10.07 9.49
C GLU A 172 -12.67 -8.76 10.24
N ASN A 173 -11.64 -7.97 10.54
CA ASN A 173 -11.79 -6.70 11.27
C ASN A 173 -11.45 -5.48 10.42
N THR A 174 -11.75 -5.53 9.12
CA THR A 174 -11.42 -4.47 8.16
C THR A 174 -12.40 -3.29 8.26
N LYS A 175 -11.87 -2.08 8.34
CA LYS A 175 -12.59 -0.80 8.25
C LYS A 175 -12.56 -0.21 6.84
N GLY A 176 -11.56 -0.57 6.05
CA GLY A 176 -11.44 -0.10 4.67
C GLY A 176 -10.14 -0.53 4.01
N PHE A 177 -10.07 -0.26 2.72
CA PHE A 177 -8.91 -0.54 1.88
C PHE A 177 -8.43 0.73 1.18
N LEU A 178 -7.12 0.93 1.16
CA LEU A 178 -6.41 1.90 0.33
C LEU A 178 -5.65 1.09 -0.73
N ILE A 179 -6.12 1.20 -1.99
CA ILE A 179 -5.54 0.41 -3.09
C ILE A 179 -4.67 1.31 -3.94
N GLY A 180 -3.41 0.94 -4.07
CA GLY A 180 -2.46 1.56 -4.99
C GLY A 180 -2.74 1.16 -6.44
N ARG A 181 -2.17 1.92 -7.39
CA ARG A 181 -2.23 1.55 -8.81
C ARG A 181 -1.34 0.33 -9.05
N PRO A 182 -1.88 -0.77 -9.60
CA PRO A 182 -1.04 -1.88 -10.04
C PRO A 182 -0.15 -1.47 -11.22
N LEU A 183 1.09 -1.93 -11.25
CA LEU A 183 2.02 -1.63 -12.35
C LEU A 183 1.50 -2.20 -13.68
N GLN A 184 0.91 -3.39 -13.65
CA GLN A 184 0.38 -4.10 -14.83
C GLN A 184 -1.02 -3.62 -15.25
N PHE A 185 -1.53 -2.57 -14.64
CA PHE A 185 -2.85 -2.03 -14.96
C PHE A 185 -2.91 -1.53 -16.42
N GLY A 186 -3.92 -1.99 -17.15
CA GLY A 186 -4.13 -1.62 -18.56
C GLY A 186 -3.47 -2.54 -19.57
N GLN A 187 -2.69 -3.52 -19.14
CA GLN A 187 -2.16 -4.58 -20.02
C GLN A 187 -3.09 -5.78 -20.16
N GLU A 188 -4.22 -5.75 -19.49
CA GLU A 188 -5.14 -6.88 -19.38
C GLU A 188 -6.51 -6.59 -19.98
N MET A 189 -7.20 -7.68 -20.36
CA MET A 189 -8.52 -7.64 -21.00
C MET A 189 -9.67 -7.18 -20.09
N MET A 190 -9.38 -6.66 -18.90
CA MET A 190 -10.39 -6.19 -17.95
C MET A 190 -10.32 -4.67 -17.78
N GLY A 191 -11.47 -4.02 -17.89
CA GLY A 191 -11.60 -2.59 -17.58
C GLY A 191 -11.43 -2.28 -16.10
N LEU A 192 -11.19 -1.00 -15.77
CA LEU A 192 -11.05 -0.52 -14.39
C LEU A 192 -12.22 -0.93 -13.48
N ASP A 193 -13.44 -0.86 -13.99
CA ASP A 193 -14.66 -1.23 -13.25
C ASP A 193 -14.67 -2.71 -12.85
N GLN A 194 -14.21 -3.57 -13.74
CA GLN A 194 -14.09 -5.00 -13.46
C GLN A 194 -12.96 -5.28 -12.46
N TYR A 195 -11.83 -4.60 -12.58
CA TYR A 195 -10.73 -4.68 -11.63
C TYR A 195 -11.20 -4.30 -10.21
N LEU A 196 -11.90 -3.18 -10.08
CA LEU A 196 -12.41 -2.71 -8.79
C LEU A 196 -13.52 -3.61 -8.24
N SER A 197 -14.32 -4.25 -9.09
CA SER A 197 -15.33 -5.23 -8.67
C SER A 197 -14.71 -6.50 -8.06
N LEU A 198 -13.44 -6.81 -8.39
CA LEU A 198 -12.72 -7.96 -7.84
C LEU A 198 -12.29 -7.76 -6.38
N ILE A 199 -12.19 -6.51 -5.93
CA ILE A 199 -11.84 -6.15 -4.54
C ILE A 199 -13.04 -6.37 -3.60
N HIS A 200 -14.22 -6.69 -4.13
CA HIS A 200 -15.45 -6.96 -3.39
C HIS A 200 -15.65 -8.41 -2.98
N ILE A 201 -14.63 -9.19 -2.94
CA ILE A 201 -14.74 -10.59 -2.55
C ILE A 201 -15.08 -10.75 -1.06
#